data_c02ae5bd7c00b705b3ce23e20ec511e0
#
_entry.id   c02ae5bd7c00b705b3ce23e20ec511e0
#
_cell.length_a   1.000
_cell.length_b   1.000
_cell.length_c   1.000
_cell.angle_alpha   90.00
_cell.angle_beta   90.00
_cell.angle_gamma   90.00
#
_symmetry.space_group_name_H-M   'P 1'
#
loop_
_entity.id
_entity.type
_entity.pdbx_description
1 polymer ?
#
loop_
_entity_poly.entity_id
_entity_poly.type
_entity_poly.pdbx_seq_one_letter_code
_entity_poly.pdbx_strand_id
1 'polypeptide(L)'
;GFPVQSVLEYLMTIANSNYEEWRMKNPDADMSQFKFKLEKMPVSGALFDMDKLASVSRDVISKMSEETLFDEISVWAKDNDEKLNAYITASPDKFRESIKLWKYNGKKVRKDIAKWSDLSEMFPYLYGDGVDGYEFDEKLTADERKEFLTAYISAYDHKVDSSAWFDGVKAVGEPLGFCPNIKEYKANPDAYKGSVADACGILRVAITGRKNSPDLYTIMQLLGEEETLKRLKAAM
;
A
#
# COMPACT_ATOMS: atom_id res chain seq x y z
N GLY A 1 -8.32 -13.89 8.39
CA GLY A 1 -8.60 -12.97 7.29
C GLY A 1 -8.16 -13.46 5.90
N PHE A 2 -7.71 -14.72 5.76
CA PHE A 2 -7.47 -15.29 4.42
C PHE A 2 -8.79 -15.45 3.66
N PRO A 3 -8.85 -15.07 2.36
CA PRO A 3 -10.00 -15.39 1.50
C PRO A 3 -10.27 -16.90 1.47
N VAL A 4 -11.55 -17.28 1.44
CA VAL A 4 -11.94 -18.71 1.36
C VAL A 4 -11.30 -19.38 0.14
N GLN A 5 -11.31 -18.72 -1.02
CA GLN A 5 -10.67 -19.21 -2.24
C GLN A 5 -9.17 -19.51 -2.04
N SER A 6 -8.46 -18.66 -1.31
CA SER A 6 -7.02 -18.86 -1.02
C SER A 6 -6.77 -20.12 -0.18
N VAL A 7 -7.62 -20.34 0.82
CA VAL A 7 -7.53 -21.55 1.67
C VAL A 7 -7.81 -22.80 0.85
N LEU A 8 -8.84 -22.78 0.00
CA LEU A 8 -9.18 -23.90 -0.87
C LEU A 8 -8.07 -24.21 -1.87
N GLU A 9 -7.49 -23.19 -2.53
CA GLU A 9 -6.34 -23.36 -3.44
C GLU A 9 -5.13 -23.99 -2.74
N TYR A 10 -4.84 -23.53 -1.52
CA TYR A 10 -3.77 -24.09 -0.72
C TYR A 10 -4.05 -25.55 -0.32
N LEU A 11 -5.26 -25.86 0.17
CA LEU A 11 -5.64 -27.21 0.53
C LEU A 11 -5.55 -28.16 -0.66
N MET A 12 -5.94 -27.72 -1.85
CA MET A 12 -5.77 -28.51 -3.08
C MET A 12 -4.30 -28.76 -3.41
N THR A 13 -3.43 -27.80 -3.18
CA THR A 13 -1.97 -27.93 -3.39
C THR A 13 -1.38 -29.02 -2.49
N ILE A 14 -1.80 -29.11 -1.24
CA ILE A 14 -1.29 -30.11 -0.30
C ILE A 14 -2.01 -31.44 -0.40
N ALA A 15 -3.26 -31.46 -0.88
CA ALA A 15 -4.05 -32.69 -1.02
C ALA A 15 -3.73 -33.48 -2.30
N ASN A 16 -3.22 -32.82 -3.34
CA ASN A 16 -2.97 -33.49 -4.62
C ASN A 16 -1.69 -32.99 -5.30
N SER A 17 -0.67 -33.83 -5.42
CA SER A 17 0.65 -33.45 -5.91
C SER A 17 0.69 -32.89 -7.33
N ASN A 18 -0.37 -33.08 -8.14
CA ASN A 18 -0.47 -32.54 -9.49
C ASN A 18 -1.14 -31.17 -9.55
N TYR A 19 -1.72 -30.68 -8.44
CA TYR A 19 -2.54 -29.46 -8.47
C TYR A 19 -1.71 -28.22 -8.77
N GLU A 20 -0.55 -28.07 -8.16
CA GLU A 20 0.32 -26.92 -8.37
C GLU A 20 0.77 -26.81 -9.84
N GLU A 21 1.19 -27.93 -10.44
CA GLU A 21 1.57 -27.96 -11.86
C GLU A 21 0.38 -27.63 -12.78
N TRP A 22 -0.80 -28.17 -12.47
CA TRP A 22 -2.02 -27.88 -13.21
C TRP A 22 -2.38 -26.40 -13.10
N ARG A 23 -2.31 -25.82 -11.91
CA ARG A 23 -2.60 -24.39 -11.67
C ARG A 23 -1.64 -23.48 -12.41
N MET A 24 -0.34 -23.81 -12.46
CA MET A 24 0.64 -23.05 -13.25
C MET A 24 0.31 -23.05 -14.75
N LYS A 25 -0.19 -24.17 -15.27
CA LYS A 25 -0.60 -24.29 -16.70
C LYS A 25 -1.96 -23.67 -16.98
N ASN A 26 -2.80 -23.54 -15.96
CA ASN A 26 -4.18 -23.03 -16.07
C ASN A 26 -4.42 -21.94 -15.02
N PRO A 27 -3.71 -20.78 -15.11
CA PRO A 27 -3.69 -19.78 -14.04
C PRO A 27 -5.05 -19.18 -13.75
N ASP A 28 -5.92 -19.09 -14.77
CA ASP A 28 -7.23 -18.41 -14.67
C ASP A 28 -8.42 -19.39 -14.71
N ALA A 29 -8.14 -20.71 -14.73
CA ALA A 29 -9.20 -21.71 -14.73
C ALA A 29 -9.89 -21.82 -13.36
N ASP A 30 -11.18 -22.07 -13.36
CA ASP A 30 -11.90 -22.40 -12.13
C ASP A 30 -11.33 -23.69 -11.53
N MET A 31 -11.17 -23.73 -10.20
CA MET A 31 -10.62 -24.87 -9.47
C MET A 31 -11.41 -26.18 -9.71
N SER A 32 -12.72 -26.10 -9.95
CA SER A 32 -13.58 -27.24 -10.26
C SER A 32 -13.20 -27.96 -11.55
N GLN A 33 -12.42 -27.33 -12.45
CA GLN A 33 -11.92 -27.95 -13.68
C GLN A 33 -10.74 -28.90 -13.41
N PHE A 34 -10.15 -28.86 -12.22
CA PHE A 34 -9.09 -29.79 -11.85
C PHE A 34 -9.64 -31.20 -11.63
N LYS A 35 -9.04 -32.16 -12.29
CA LYS A 35 -9.39 -33.58 -12.09
C LYS A 35 -8.62 -34.15 -10.90
N PHE A 36 -9.25 -34.13 -9.74
CA PHE A 36 -8.68 -34.69 -8.53
C PHE A 36 -8.48 -36.21 -8.66
N LYS A 37 -7.30 -36.69 -8.24
CA LYS A 37 -6.93 -38.12 -8.32
C LYS A 37 -6.53 -38.61 -6.93
N LEU A 38 -7.20 -39.62 -6.42
CA LEU A 38 -6.92 -40.22 -5.10
C LEU A 38 -5.50 -40.81 -5.03
N GLU A 39 -4.99 -41.36 -6.15
CA GLU A 39 -3.64 -41.93 -6.23
C GLU A 39 -2.52 -40.86 -6.11
N LYS A 40 -2.88 -39.58 -6.21
CA LYS A 40 -1.98 -38.44 -6.08
C LYS A 40 -2.02 -37.76 -4.72
N MET A 41 -2.80 -38.33 -3.81
CA MET A 41 -2.79 -37.87 -2.42
C MET A 41 -1.53 -38.36 -1.70
N PRO A 42 -0.89 -37.53 -0.84
CA PRO A 42 0.26 -37.95 -0.05
C PRO A 42 -0.18 -38.98 1.01
N VAL A 43 0.50 -40.11 1.06
CA VAL A 43 0.21 -41.19 2.03
C VAL A 43 0.59 -40.81 3.46
N SER A 44 1.65 -40.03 3.62
CA SER A 44 2.21 -39.59 4.91
C SER A 44 1.47 -38.38 5.53
N GLY A 45 0.40 -37.92 4.91
CA GLY A 45 -0.20 -36.61 5.24
C GLY A 45 0.63 -35.43 4.73
N ALA A 46 0.08 -34.24 4.85
CA ALA A 46 0.75 -33.02 4.44
C ALA A 46 0.98 -32.10 5.63
N LEU A 47 2.18 -31.55 5.73
CA LEU A 47 2.49 -30.52 6.72
C LEU A 47 1.81 -29.19 6.29
N PHE A 48 1.08 -28.59 7.22
CA PHE A 48 0.49 -27.27 7.01
C PHE A 48 1.58 -26.20 7.11
N ASP A 49 1.70 -25.37 6.07
CA ASP A 49 2.70 -24.30 5.95
C ASP A 49 1.99 -22.96 5.75
N MET A 50 2.09 -22.07 6.76
CA MET A 50 1.48 -20.73 6.74
C MET A 50 2.12 -19.82 5.71
N ASP A 51 3.42 -19.93 5.46
CA ASP A 51 4.13 -19.09 4.48
C ASP A 51 3.69 -19.48 3.06
N LYS A 52 3.52 -20.77 2.80
CA LYS A 52 2.98 -21.26 1.54
C LYS A 52 1.52 -20.82 1.36
N LEU A 53 0.68 -20.89 2.39
CA LEU A 53 -0.69 -20.37 2.35
C LEU A 53 -0.68 -18.86 2.02
N ALA A 54 0.15 -18.08 2.70
CA ALA A 54 0.27 -16.64 2.43
C ALA A 54 0.73 -16.37 0.99
N SER A 55 1.67 -17.15 0.46
CA SER A 55 2.12 -17.04 -0.93
C SER A 55 1.00 -17.33 -1.93
N VAL A 56 0.26 -18.43 -1.75
CA VAL A 56 -0.91 -18.79 -2.58
C VAL A 56 -1.97 -17.69 -2.49
N SER A 57 -2.22 -17.17 -1.30
CA SER A 57 -3.24 -16.14 -1.07
C SER A 57 -2.89 -14.83 -1.78
N ARG A 58 -1.63 -14.38 -1.76
CA ARG A 58 -1.21 -13.20 -2.53
C ARG A 58 -1.50 -13.37 -4.03
N ASP A 59 -1.29 -14.57 -4.57
CA ASP A 59 -1.59 -14.86 -5.97
C ASP A 59 -3.10 -14.82 -6.25
N VAL A 60 -3.92 -15.37 -5.38
CA VAL A 60 -5.39 -15.35 -5.48
C VAL A 60 -5.90 -13.92 -5.40
N ILE A 61 -5.53 -13.17 -4.36
CA ILE A 61 -5.95 -11.77 -4.15
C ILE A 61 -5.54 -10.89 -5.33
N SER A 62 -4.34 -11.10 -5.87
CA SER A 62 -3.87 -10.31 -7.02
C SER A 62 -4.77 -10.44 -8.26
N LYS A 63 -5.48 -11.55 -8.41
CA LYS A 63 -6.38 -11.84 -9.55
C LYS A 63 -7.82 -11.39 -9.31
N MET A 64 -8.23 -11.16 -8.06
CA MET A 64 -9.59 -10.70 -7.74
C MET A 64 -9.88 -9.35 -8.38
N SER A 65 -11.12 -9.14 -8.83
CA SER A 65 -11.58 -7.83 -9.28
C SER A 65 -11.64 -6.83 -8.12
N GLU A 66 -11.63 -5.53 -8.40
CA GLU A 66 -11.78 -4.49 -7.37
C GLU A 66 -13.12 -4.63 -6.65
N GLU A 67 -14.18 -5.02 -7.36
CA GLU A 67 -15.50 -5.26 -6.78
C GLU A 67 -15.50 -6.45 -5.84
N THR A 68 -14.92 -7.58 -6.24
CA THR A 68 -14.78 -8.76 -5.37
C THR A 68 -13.99 -8.43 -4.10
N LEU A 69 -12.90 -7.66 -4.24
CA LEU A 69 -12.11 -7.19 -3.09
C LEU A 69 -12.93 -6.30 -2.16
N PHE A 70 -13.68 -5.36 -2.73
CA PHE A 70 -14.55 -4.49 -1.93
C PHE A 70 -15.58 -5.30 -1.13
N ASP A 71 -16.25 -6.24 -1.77
CA ASP A 71 -17.31 -7.05 -1.14
C ASP A 71 -16.76 -7.97 -0.06
N GLU A 72 -15.70 -8.75 -0.36
CA GLU A 72 -15.12 -9.69 0.59
C GLU A 72 -14.49 -8.99 1.80
N ILE A 73 -13.77 -7.88 1.57
CA ILE A 73 -13.16 -7.09 2.65
C ILE A 73 -14.25 -6.47 3.53
N SER A 74 -15.32 -5.93 2.92
CA SER A 74 -16.43 -5.31 3.66
C SER A 74 -17.15 -6.33 4.54
N VAL A 75 -17.40 -7.54 4.04
CA VAL A 75 -18.01 -8.63 4.82
C VAL A 75 -17.09 -9.02 5.98
N TRP A 76 -15.80 -9.20 5.72
CA TRP A 76 -14.85 -9.59 6.75
C TRP A 76 -14.66 -8.51 7.82
N ALA A 77 -14.51 -7.24 7.42
CA ALA A 77 -14.24 -6.12 8.31
C ALA A 77 -15.38 -5.91 9.33
N LYS A 78 -16.61 -6.15 8.93
CA LYS A 78 -17.80 -6.01 9.78
C LYS A 78 -17.68 -6.78 11.10
N ASP A 79 -17.10 -7.97 11.05
CA ASP A 79 -17.01 -8.86 12.20
C ASP A 79 -15.61 -8.92 12.82
N ASN A 80 -14.57 -8.40 12.14
CA ASN A 80 -13.18 -8.62 12.52
C ASN A 80 -12.33 -7.35 12.66
N ASP A 81 -12.75 -6.21 12.07
CA ASP A 81 -11.97 -4.95 12.12
C ASP A 81 -12.92 -3.75 12.17
N GLU A 82 -13.19 -3.28 13.39
CA GLU A 82 -14.11 -2.17 13.63
C GLU A 82 -13.69 -0.87 12.91
N LYS A 83 -12.39 -0.56 12.88
CA LYS A 83 -11.87 0.67 12.26
C LYS A 83 -11.97 0.63 10.75
N LEU A 84 -11.56 -0.47 10.15
CA LEU A 84 -11.71 -0.67 8.71
C LEU A 84 -13.18 -0.66 8.30
N ASN A 85 -14.05 -1.33 9.07
CA ASN A 85 -15.49 -1.32 8.82
C ASN A 85 -16.09 0.10 8.94
N ALA A 86 -15.68 0.87 9.94
CA ALA A 86 -16.10 2.26 10.09
C ALA A 86 -15.65 3.12 8.90
N TYR A 87 -14.41 2.97 8.42
CA TYR A 87 -13.90 3.66 7.25
C TYR A 87 -14.69 3.30 5.98
N ILE A 88 -14.92 2.00 5.73
CA ILE A 88 -15.68 1.52 4.57
C ILE A 88 -17.11 2.09 4.59
N THR A 89 -17.77 2.04 5.76
CA THR A 89 -19.16 2.49 5.93
C THR A 89 -19.28 4.01 5.75
N ALA A 90 -18.35 4.78 6.30
CA ALA A 90 -18.36 6.24 6.20
C ALA A 90 -18.00 6.75 4.80
N SER A 91 -17.16 6.04 4.05
CA SER A 91 -16.61 6.49 2.77
C SER A 91 -16.36 5.34 1.79
N PRO A 92 -17.42 4.64 1.31
CA PRO A 92 -17.26 3.46 0.45
C PRO A 92 -16.50 3.78 -0.85
N ASP A 93 -16.72 4.95 -1.45
CA ASP A 93 -16.03 5.35 -2.68
C ASP A 93 -14.52 5.59 -2.43
N LYS A 94 -14.16 6.21 -1.30
CA LYS A 94 -12.76 6.36 -0.93
C LYS A 94 -12.09 5.00 -0.68
N PHE A 95 -12.82 4.05 -0.12
CA PHE A 95 -12.29 2.70 0.05
C PHE A 95 -12.08 2.00 -1.30
N ARG A 96 -13.00 2.13 -2.26
CA ARG A 96 -12.83 1.63 -3.64
C ARG A 96 -11.58 2.23 -4.31
N GLU A 97 -11.37 3.53 -4.19
CA GLU A 97 -10.16 4.17 -4.72
C GLU A 97 -8.89 3.69 -3.99
N SER A 98 -8.96 3.45 -2.68
CA SER A 98 -7.81 2.93 -1.93
C SER A 98 -7.43 1.50 -2.32
N ILE A 99 -8.38 0.67 -2.78
CA ILE A 99 -8.10 -0.65 -3.35
C ILE A 99 -7.14 -0.51 -4.55
N LYS A 100 -7.40 0.44 -5.44
CA LYS A 100 -6.52 0.70 -6.59
C LYS A 100 -5.11 1.10 -6.16
N LEU A 101 -4.99 1.92 -5.11
CA LEU A 101 -3.72 2.40 -4.57
C LEU A 101 -2.81 1.25 -4.11
N TRP A 102 -3.32 0.29 -3.36
CA TRP A 102 -2.50 -0.80 -2.85
C TRP A 102 -2.47 -2.03 -3.76
N LYS A 103 -3.44 -2.19 -4.67
CA LYS A 103 -3.48 -3.28 -5.64
C LYS A 103 -2.55 -3.05 -6.83
N TYR A 104 -2.35 -1.81 -7.26
CA TYR A 104 -1.60 -1.51 -8.48
C TYR A 104 -0.36 -0.63 -8.23
N ASN A 105 0.64 -0.83 -9.08
CA ASN A 105 1.77 0.07 -9.24
C ASN A 105 1.95 0.33 -10.75
N GLY A 106 1.33 1.40 -11.25
CA GLY A 106 1.16 1.62 -12.67
C GLY A 106 0.36 0.48 -13.32
N LYS A 107 0.96 -0.23 -14.27
CA LYS A 107 0.32 -1.39 -14.93
C LYS A 107 0.54 -2.73 -14.22
N LYS A 108 1.37 -2.76 -13.18
CA LYS A 108 1.70 -3.99 -12.46
C LYS A 108 0.72 -4.20 -11.30
N VAL A 109 0.21 -5.43 -11.18
CA VAL A 109 -0.55 -5.85 -10.01
C VAL A 109 0.42 -6.19 -8.88
N ARG A 110 0.19 -5.63 -7.69
CA ARG A 110 0.96 -5.90 -6.49
C ARG A 110 0.47 -7.18 -5.82
N LYS A 111 1.36 -7.83 -5.06
CA LYS A 111 1.11 -9.06 -4.32
C LYS A 111 1.54 -8.90 -2.85
N ASP A 112 1.18 -7.78 -2.24
CA ASP A 112 1.62 -7.47 -0.89
C ASP A 112 0.65 -8.02 0.17
N ILE A 113 -0.65 -8.05 -0.16
CA ILE A 113 -1.72 -8.47 0.74
C ILE A 113 -1.93 -9.98 0.64
N ALA A 114 -1.83 -10.68 1.76
CA ALA A 114 -2.10 -12.11 1.87
C ALA A 114 -3.42 -12.42 2.60
N LYS A 115 -3.83 -11.54 3.50
CA LYS A 115 -5.06 -11.65 4.31
C LYS A 115 -5.65 -10.27 4.53
N TRP A 116 -6.93 -10.18 4.82
CA TRP A 116 -7.62 -8.89 4.96
C TRP A 116 -7.10 -8.04 6.13
N SER A 117 -6.64 -8.68 7.21
CA SER A 117 -6.01 -7.96 8.34
C SER A 117 -4.70 -7.25 7.97
N ASP A 118 -4.03 -7.64 6.88
CA ASP A 118 -2.83 -6.94 6.40
C ASP A 118 -3.13 -5.48 6.03
N LEU A 119 -4.37 -5.16 5.67
CA LEU A 119 -4.75 -3.80 5.29
C LEU A 119 -4.55 -2.80 6.43
N SER A 120 -5.07 -3.10 7.61
CA SER A 120 -4.92 -2.23 8.79
C SER A 120 -3.49 -2.24 9.34
N GLU A 121 -2.77 -3.37 9.21
CA GLU A 121 -1.37 -3.50 9.61
C GLU A 121 -0.43 -2.71 8.67
N MET A 122 -0.66 -2.76 7.36
CA MET A 122 0.20 -2.12 6.35
C MET A 122 -0.15 -0.65 6.11
N PHE A 123 -1.43 -0.29 6.25
CA PHE A 123 -1.93 1.05 5.96
C PHE A 123 -2.68 1.69 7.16
N PRO A 124 -2.07 1.70 8.38
CA PRO A 124 -2.73 2.25 9.56
C PRO A 124 -3.07 3.73 9.41
N TYR A 125 -2.31 4.44 8.58
CA TYR A 125 -2.55 5.83 8.24
C TYR A 125 -3.79 6.07 7.35
N LEU A 126 -4.36 5.01 6.74
CA LEU A 126 -5.63 5.07 6.00
C LEU A 126 -6.79 4.50 6.82
N TYR A 127 -6.60 3.33 7.42
CA TYR A 127 -7.66 2.51 8.02
C TYR A 127 -7.58 2.40 9.54
N GLY A 128 -6.51 2.90 10.15
CA GLY A 128 -6.25 2.80 11.58
C GLY A 128 -6.32 4.13 12.32
N ASP A 129 -5.51 4.26 13.40
CA ASP A 129 -5.47 5.44 14.28
C ASP A 129 -4.66 6.62 13.71
N GLY A 130 -4.25 6.54 12.47
CA GLY A 130 -3.43 7.57 11.84
C GLY A 130 -1.93 7.26 11.89
N VAL A 131 -1.12 8.23 12.31
CA VAL A 131 0.34 8.11 12.37
C VAL A 131 0.77 7.87 13.81
N ASP A 132 1.46 6.75 14.03
CA ASP A 132 2.09 6.40 15.31
C ASP A 132 3.61 6.43 15.15
N GLY A 133 4.20 7.60 15.40
CA GLY A 133 5.62 7.86 15.23
C GLY A 133 6.03 8.22 13.79
N TYR A 134 7.26 8.72 13.65
CA TYR A 134 7.80 9.22 12.39
C TYR A 134 9.18 8.62 12.10
N GLU A 135 9.32 7.89 11.00
CA GLU A 135 10.56 7.29 10.52
C GLU A 135 11.39 8.28 9.66
N PHE A 136 11.64 9.50 10.14
CA PHE A 136 12.43 10.46 9.38
C PHE A 136 13.85 9.98 9.12
N ASP A 137 14.40 10.38 7.96
CA ASP A 137 15.81 10.18 7.64
C ASP A 137 16.68 11.12 8.49
N GLU A 138 17.81 10.60 9.01
CA GLU A 138 18.75 11.36 9.81
C GLU A 138 19.58 12.36 8.98
N LYS A 139 19.53 12.27 7.66
CA LYS A 139 20.21 13.15 6.72
C LYS A 139 19.85 14.63 6.90
N LEU A 140 18.60 14.90 7.27
CA LEU A 140 18.07 16.23 7.49
C LEU A 140 17.78 16.46 8.97
N THR A 141 18.18 17.60 9.49
CA THR A 141 17.88 18.00 10.87
C THR A 141 16.38 18.24 11.10
N ALA A 142 15.96 18.25 12.35
CA ALA A 142 14.57 18.57 12.69
C ALA A 142 14.17 19.99 12.24
N ASP A 143 15.08 20.95 12.35
CA ASP A 143 14.85 22.35 11.95
C ASP A 143 14.69 22.47 10.44
N GLU A 144 15.50 21.77 9.64
CA GLU A 144 15.38 21.76 8.17
C GLU A 144 14.08 21.13 7.70
N ARG A 145 13.65 20.03 8.34
CA ARG A 145 12.35 19.40 8.06
C ARG A 145 11.20 20.34 8.41
N LYS A 146 11.27 21.01 9.55
CA LYS A 146 10.25 21.97 9.99
C LYS A 146 10.18 23.18 9.07
N GLU A 147 11.32 23.71 8.63
CA GLU A 147 11.39 24.81 7.64
C GLU A 147 10.67 24.41 6.34
N PHE A 148 11.00 23.24 5.80
CA PHE A 148 10.37 22.71 4.59
C PHE A 148 8.86 22.49 4.78
N LEU A 149 8.42 21.83 5.86
CA LEU A 149 7.00 21.59 6.13
C LEU A 149 6.23 22.88 6.28
N THR A 150 6.79 23.89 6.94
CA THR A 150 6.17 25.22 7.12
C THR A 150 5.95 25.90 5.76
N ALA A 151 6.97 25.92 4.90
CA ALA A 151 6.87 26.50 3.56
C ALA A 151 5.88 25.71 2.69
N TYR A 152 5.91 24.38 2.76
CA TYR A 152 5.02 23.53 1.99
C TYR A 152 3.56 23.70 2.40
N ILE A 153 3.24 23.74 3.70
CA ILE A 153 1.88 23.97 4.20
C ILE A 153 1.31 25.29 3.68
N SER A 154 2.15 26.33 3.60
CA SER A 154 1.72 27.66 3.11
C SER A 154 1.44 27.70 1.60
N ALA A 155 2.04 26.80 0.84
CA ALA A 155 1.90 26.70 -0.61
C ALA A 155 0.98 25.54 -1.06
N TYR A 156 0.51 24.70 -0.13
CA TYR A 156 -0.25 23.51 -0.46
C TYR A 156 -1.61 23.85 -1.06
N ASP A 157 -1.87 23.30 -2.23
CA ASP A 157 -3.18 23.32 -2.90
C ASP A 157 -3.63 21.88 -3.16
N HIS A 158 -4.72 21.48 -2.50
CA HIS A 158 -5.29 20.14 -2.60
C HIS A 158 -5.96 19.85 -3.96
N LYS A 159 -6.29 20.89 -4.72
CA LYS A 159 -7.11 20.76 -5.94
C LYS A 159 -6.29 20.54 -7.21
N VAL A 160 -4.97 20.70 -7.12
CA VAL A 160 -4.08 20.49 -8.27
C VAL A 160 -3.92 19.01 -8.61
N ASP A 161 -3.62 18.69 -9.86
CA ASP A 161 -3.30 17.33 -10.27
C ASP A 161 -1.92 16.86 -9.79
N SER A 162 -1.61 15.58 -9.98
CA SER A 162 -0.36 14.98 -9.54
C SER A 162 0.89 15.63 -10.13
N SER A 163 0.84 16.12 -11.37
CA SER A 163 1.98 16.79 -12.01
C SER A 163 2.22 18.15 -11.40
N ALA A 164 1.17 18.97 -11.28
CA ALA A 164 1.24 20.28 -10.67
C ALA A 164 1.59 20.21 -9.17
N TRP A 165 1.09 19.18 -8.46
CA TRP A 165 1.50 18.89 -7.08
C TRP A 165 3.01 18.65 -6.97
N PHE A 166 3.56 17.80 -7.84
CA PHE A 166 4.99 17.48 -7.82
C PHE A 166 5.86 18.69 -8.18
N ASP A 167 5.40 19.54 -9.13
CA ASP A 167 6.07 20.80 -9.45
C ASP A 167 6.00 21.80 -8.29
N GLY A 168 4.91 21.81 -7.53
CA GLY A 168 4.79 22.57 -6.27
C GLY A 168 5.80 22.13 -5.21
N VAL A 169 6.03 20.83 -5.05
CA VAL A 169 7.07 20.29 -4.15
C VAL A 169 8.46 20.80 -4.55
N LYS A 170 8.79 20.79 -5.85
CA LYS A 170 10.05 21.33 -6.36
C LYS A 170 10.18 22.83 -6.07
N ALA A 171 9.15 23.60 -6.40
CA ALA A 171 9.14 25.05 -6.23
C ALA A 171 9.33 25.49 -4.77
N VAL A 172 8.77 24.72 -3.82
CA VAL A 172 8.99 24.95 -2.38
C VAL A 172 10.38 24.49 -1.93
N GLY A 173 10.86 23.37 -2.47
CA GLY A 173 12.14 22.80 -2.03
C GLY A 173 13.37 23.55 -2.55
N GLU A 174 13.33 24.07 -3.78
CA GLU A 174 14.49 24.68 -4.44
C GLU A 174 15.06 25.88 -3.66
N PRO A 175 14.28 26.86 -3.18
CA PRO A 175 14.79 27.96 -2.35
C PRO A 175 15.36 27.52 -1.01
N LEU A 176 14.96 26.34 -0.53
CA LEU A 176 15.42 25.74 0.74
C LEU A 176 16.63 24.84 0.56
N GLY A 177 17.20 24.75 -0.64
CA GLY A 177 18.41 23.99 -0.93
C GLY A 177 18.16 22.54 -1.37
N PHE A 178 16.94 22.18 -1.78
CA PHE A 178 16.68 20.89 -2.38
C PHE A 178 16.80 20.96 -3.91
N CYS A 179 17.61 20.05 -4.48
CA CYS A 179 17.78 19.99 -5.93
C CYS A 179 16.49 19.45 -6.60
N PRO A 180 15.88 20.20 -7.54
CA PRO A 180 14.67 19.75 -8.23
C PRO A 180 14.94 18.63 -9.25
N ASN A 181 16.21 18.44 -9.65
CA ASN A 181 16.62 17.46 -10.65
C ASN A 181 17.48 16.36 -10.02
N ILE A 182 16.96 15.13 -9.99
CA ILE A 182 17.64 13.95 -9.39
C ILE A 182 18.98 13.65 -10.10
N LYS A 183 19.10 13.86 -11.43
CA LYS A 183 20.35 13.60 -12.16
C LYS A 183 21.44 14.61 -11.77
N GLU A 184 21.06 15.86 -11.65
CA GLU A 184 21.94 16.96 -11.21
C GLU A 184 22.39 16.72 -9.77
N TYR A 185 21.47 16.39 -8.87
CA TYR A 185 21.78 16.03 -7.51
C TYR A 185 22.81 14.89 -7.40
N LYS A 186 22.63 13.82 -8.21
CA LYS A 186 23.59 12.69 -8.24
C LYS A 186 24.97 13.09 -8.75
N ALA A 187 25.05 14.07 -9.61
CA ALA A 187 26.34 14.58 -10.14
C ALA A 187 27.08 15.47 -9.13
N ASN A 188 26.36 16.20 -8.28
CA ASN A 188 26.95 17.12 -7.30
C ASN A 188 26.12 17.16 -5.99
N PRO A 189 26.12 16.07 -5.20
CA PRO A 189 25.26 15.96 -4.01
C PRO A 189 25.62 16.99 -2.92
N ASP A 190 26.91 17.37 -2.80
CA ASP A 190 27.38 18.26 -1.74
C ASP A 190 26.96 19.73 -1.95
N ALA A 191 26.44 20.07 -3.13
CA ALA A 191 25.92 21.42 -3.43
C ALA A 191 24.51 21.65 -2.84
N TYR A 192 23.84 20.61 -2.34
CA TYR A 192 22.44 20.66 -1.94
C TYR A 192 22.22 20.00 -0.59
N LYS A 193 21.21 20.43 0.17
CA LYS A 193 20.75 19.73 1.40
C LYS A 193 20.17 18.35 1.08
N GLY A 194 19.54 18.22 -0.08
CA GLY A 194 18.89 17.01 -0.56
C GLY A 194 18.36 17.18 -1.98
N SER A 195 17.62 16.20 -2.45
CA SER A 195 16.91 16.24 -3.73
C SER A 195 15.40 16.40 -3.52
N VAL A 196 14.65 16.59 -4.61
CA VAL A 196 13.18 16.54 -4.58
C VAL A 196 12.66 15.20 -4.02
N ALA A 197 13.41 14.11 -4.17
CA ALA A 197 13.03 12.82 -3.56
C ALA A 197 13.11 12.86 -2.03
N ASP A 198 14.10 13.56 -1.47
CA ASP A 198 14.22 13.78 -0.02
C ASP A 198 13.07 14.67 0.48
N ALA A 199 12.71 15.74 -0.28
CA ALA A 199 11.56 16.58 0.02
C ALA A 199 10.23 15.78 0.01
N CYS A 200 10.01 14.94 -0.99
CA CYS A 200 8.88 14.01 -1.01
C CYS A 200 8.94 12.99 0.15
N GLY A 201 10.14 12.58 0.56
CA GLY A 201 10.38 11.72 1.71
C GLY A 201 9.90 12.34 3.02
N ILE A 202 10.19 13.64 3.25
CA ILE A 202 9.68 14.38 4.41
C ILE A 202 8.15 14.37 4.43
N LEU A 203 7.52 14.71 3.29
CA LEU A 203 6.05 14.71 3.18
C LEU A 203 5.47 13.32 3.43
N ARG A 204 6.09 12.28 2.85
CA ARG A 204 5.68 10.89 3.02
C ARG A 204 5.66 10.48 4.48
N VAL A 205 6.75 10.74 5.20
CA VAL A 205 6.84 10.42 6.61
C VAL A 205 5.85 11.24 7.42
N ALA A 206 5.71 12.54 7.15
CA ALA A 206 4.74 13.40 7.83
C ALA A 206 3.28 12.91 7.66
N ILE A 207 2.95 12.37 6.48
CA ILE A 207 1.59 11.89 6.16
C ILE A 207 1.34 10.47 6.65
N THR A 208 2.33 9.57 6.55
CA THR A 208 2.16 8.13 6.78
C THR A 208 2.90 7.58 7.98
N GLY A 209 3.81 8.34 8.60
CA GLY A 209 4.76 7.89 9.61
C GLY A 209 5.94 7.08 9.05
N ARG A 210 5.89 6.63 7.78
CA ARG A 210 6.79 5.62 7.22
C ARG A 210 7.60 6.14 6.04
N LYS A 211 8.83 5.66 5.89
CA LYS A 211 9.70 5.98 4.72
C LYS A 211 9.15 5.43 3.41
N ASN A 212 8.39 4.34 3.45
CA ASN A 212 7.83 3.68 2.28
C ASN A 212 6.31 3.62 2.35
N SER A 213 5.66 3.97 1.26
CA SER A 213 4.20 3.88 1.08
C SER A 213 3.88 3.74 -0.42
N PRO A 214 2.66 3.43 -0.79
CA PRO A 214 2.16 3.64 -2.14
C PRO A 214 2.26 5.11 -2.58
N ASP A 215 1.63 5.47 -3.70
CA ASP A 215 1.67 6.83 -4.25
C ASP A 215 1.22 7.87 -3.23
N LEU A 216 2.13 8.80 -2.89
CA LEU A 216 1.89 9.80 -1.84
C LEU A 216 0.79 10.79 -2.22
N TYR A 217 0.76 11.25 -3.48
CA TYR A 217 -0.28 12.16 -3.94
C TYR A 217 -1.68 11.54 -3.76
N THR A 218 -1.86 10.29 -4.18
CA THR A 218 -3.13 9.57 -4.02
C THR A 218 -3.50 9.39 -2.55
N ILE A 219 -2.53 9.09 -1.66
CA ILE A 219 -2.78 9.03 -0.22
C ILE A 219 -3.32 10.36 0.30
N MET A 220 -2.70 11.48 -0.07
CA MET A 220 -3.13 12.83 0.34
C MET A 220 -4.55 13.15 -0.18
N GLN A 221 -4.89 12.74 -1.42
CA GLN A 221 -6.23 12.90 -1.97
C GLN A 221 -7.28 12.08 -1.20
N LEU A 222 -6.96 10.84 -0.83
CA LEU A 222 -7.85 9.98 -0.02
C LEU A 222 -8.10 10.55 1.39
N LEU A 223 -7.07 11.08 2.02
CA LEU A 223 -7.17 11.73 3.34
C LEU A 223 -8.02 13.01 3.28
N GLY A 224 -7.90 13.76 2.19
CA GLY A 224 -8.50 15.08 2.03
C GLY A 224 -7.63 16.19 2.61
N GLU A 225 -8.00 17.43 2.29
CA GLU A 225 -7.19 18.63 2.61
C GLU A 225 -6.99 18.82 4.12
N GLU A 226 -8.08 18.73 4.89
CA GLU A 226 -8.06 18.99 6.34
C GLU A 226 -7.14 18.01 7.08
N GLU A 227 -7.30 16.70 6.86
CA GLU A 227 -6.48 15.68 7.52
C GLU A 227 -5.02 15.74 7.03
N THR A 228 -4.78 16.01 5.74
CA THR A 228 -3.45 16.24 5.20
C THR A 228 -2.73 17.38 5.92
N LEU A 229 -3.35 18.55 6.00
CA LEU A 229 -2.78 19.71 6.69
C LEU A 229 -2.58 19.47 8.19
N LYS A 230 -3.50 18.77 8.84
CA LYS A 230 -3.37 18.38 10.25
C LYS A 230 -2.15 17.53 10.51
N ARG A 231 -1.90 16.50 9.66
CA ARG A 231 -0.73 15.62 9.78
C ARG A 231 0.58 16.34 9.49
N LEU A 232 0.62 17.16 8.45
CA LEU A 232 1.80 17.98 8.15
C LEU A 232 2.18 18.87 9.34
N LYS A 233 1.19 19.48 10.00
CA LYS A 233 1.41 20.31 11.20
C LYS A 233 1.85 19.48 12.41
N ALA A 234 1.31 18.29 12.58
CA ALA A 234 1.67 17.41 13.71
C ALA A 234 3.09 16.84 13.60
N ALA A 235 3.67 16.80 12.40
CA ALA A 235 5.01 16.29 12.12
C ALA A 235 6.13 17.35 12.23
N MET A 236 5.79 18.62 12.56
CA MET A 236 6.75 19.72 12.78
C MET A 236 7.31 19.70 14.20
#